data_7d534470c67368b0c9c073af74ea431e
#
_entry.id   7d534470c67368b0c9c073af74ea431e
#
_cell.length_a   1.000
_cell.length_b   1.000
_cell.length_c   1.000
_cell.angle_alpha   90.00
_cell.angle_beta   90.00
_cell.angle_gamma   90.00
#
_symmetry.space_group_name_H-M   'P 1'
#
loop_
_entity.id
_entity.type
_entity.pdbx_description
1 polymer ?
#
loop_
_entity_poly.entity_id
_entity_poly.type
_entity_poly.pdbx_seq_one_letter_code
_entity_poly.pdbx_strand_id
1 'polypeptide(L)'
;MITLSFFSYKGGSGRTSLIYNTIPFLVKKLGADNLHPIILMDLDLDSAGLTYLLANEVVKNPNTSKLSTNELISKKFSSEINSLKQKAKAAGSTTVDAWDLYKRMTPVGFQFGLTAKDYNANNTVLFIPASPKTSEGAGYDIDPTSSIKDFKQFAYSTGCSAIIFDLPAGHQVTGKQALQKSDAVLVCLRITKQHRDGTIDFLAGAARDCEFDQKYIIVPNAVPDCRKEILIDGEPFNYEAVKNMFVGTLNNIFESNGLVDGQLITDMFDGEWYGVPEVARFKIQEGIVYNMKQQQLQNGEQLLEDEELAYKAYDKLTDIIIRCKN
;
A
#
# COMPACT_ATOMS: atom_id res chain seq x y z
N MET A 1 1.91 15.48 2.87
CA MET A 1 2.05 14.22 2.11
C MET A 1 2.32 13.10 3.10
N ILE A 2 1.82 11.89 2.87
CA ILE A 2 2.19 10.68 3.61
C ILE A 2 2.78 9.65 2.66
N THR A 3 3.78 8.89 3.11
CA THR A 3 4.40 7.82 2.33
C THR A 3 4.13 6.49 3.02
N LEU A 4 3.50 5.57 2.32
CA LEU A 4 3.05 4.29 2.84
C LEU A 4 3.71 3.14 2.09
N SER A 5 4.14 2.11 2.80
CA SER A 5 4.51 0.82 2.23
C SER A 5 3.55 -0.25 2.67
N PHE A 6 3.09 -1.05 1.73
CA PHE A 6 2.33 -2.26 2.01
C PHE A 6 3.27 -3.45 1.88
N PHE A 7 3.48 -4.13 2.97
CA PHE A 7 4.42 -5.23 3.09
C PHE A 7 3.71 -6.52 3.51
N SER A 8 4.24 -7.65 3.06
CA SER A 8 3.90 -8.96 3.60
C SER A 8 5.13 -9.86 3.58
N TYR A 9 5.34 -10.63 4.63
CA TYR A 9 6.43 -11.60 4.67
C TYR A 9 6.27 -12.69 3.61
N LYS A 10 5.03 -13.13 3.36
CA LYS A 10 4.71 -14.23 2.44
C LYS A 10 3.67 -13.83 1.41
N GLY A 11 3.79 -14.37 0.20
CA GLY A 11 2.76 -14.25 -0.82
C GLY A 11 1.42 -14.83 -0.39
N GLY A 12 0.34 -14.39 -1.01
CA GLY A 12 -1.02 -14.83 -0.70
C GLY A 12 -1.63 -14.24 0.57
N SER A 13 -1.00 -13.24 1.19
CA SER A 13 -1.55 -12.49 2.33
C SER A 13 -2.74 -11.60 1.96
N GLY A 14 -2.95 -11.33 0.67
CA GLY A 14 -3.98 -10.41 0.18
C GLY A 14 -3.54 -8.94 0.16
N ARG A 15 -2.24 -8.66 0.13
CA ARG A 15 -1.68 -7.30 0.10
C ARG A 15 -2.25 -6.46 -1.02
N THR A 16 -2.27 -6.95 -2.26
CA THR A 16 -2.84 -6.24 -3.42
C THR A 16 -4.31 -5.89 -3.21
N SER A 17 -5.12 -6.82 -2.69
CA SER A 17 -6.53 -6.57 -2.35
C SER A 17 -6.67 -5.53 -1.23
N LEU A 18 -5.77 -5.56 -0.23
CA LEU A 18 -5.73 -4.57 0.84
C LEU A 18 -5.47 -3.16 0.28
N ILE A 19 -4.48 -2.99 -0.60
CA ILE A 19 -4.19 -1.73 -1.27
C ILE A 19 -5.40 -1.27 -2.06
N TYR A 20 -5.95 -2.14 -2.90
CA TYR A 20 -7.05 -1.84 -3.81
C TYR A 20 -8.28 -1.32 -3.08
N ASN A 21 -8.57 -1.88 -1.92
CA ASN A 21 -9.69 -1.45 -1.08
C ASN A 21 -9.38 -0.24 -0.19
N THR A 22 -8.12 0.03 0.16
CA THR A 22 -7.75 1.17 1.02
C THR A 22 -7.76 2.50 0.25
N ILE A 23 -7.41 2.50 -1.04
CA ILE A 23 -7.23 3.72 -1.84
C ILE A 23 -8.46 4.63 -1.88
N PRO A 24 -9.70 4.15 -2.13
CA PRO A 24 -10.88 5.03 -2.16
C PRO A 24 -11.12 5.78 -0.84
N PHE A 25 -10.87 5.12 0.28
CA PHE A 25 -10.97 5.75 1.60
C PHE A 25 -9.87 6.81 1.81
N LEU A 26 -8.63 6.51 1.37
CA LEU A 26 -7.53 7.48 1.42
C LEU A 26 -7.81 8.71 0.55
N VAL A 27 -8.29 8.52 -0.66
CA VAL A 27 -8.68 9.63 -1.55
C VAL A 27 -9.67 10.55 -0.84
N LYS A 28 -10.72 9.97 -0.26
CA LYS A 28 -11.73 10.73 0.48
C LYS A 28 -11.14 11.46 1.71
N LYS A 29 -10.42 10.74 2.56
CA LYS A 29 -9.94 11.27 3.85
C LYS A 29 -8.77 12.25 3.70
N LEU A 30 -7.93 12.09 2.68
CA LEU A 30 -6.85 13.03 2.37
C LEU A 30 -7.32 14.23 1.54
N GLY A 31 -8.54 14.20 0.99
CA GLY A 31 -9.00 15.20 0.04
C GLY A 31 -8.17 15.20 -1.24
N ALA A 32 -7.73 14.03 -1.69
CA ALA A 32 -6.91 13.94 -2.89
C ALA A 32 -7.71 14.31 -4.14
N ASP A 33 -7.07 15.01 -5.05
CA ASP A 33 -7.64 15.47 -6.33
C ASP A 33 -6.57 15.39 -7.44
N ASN A 34 -6.86 15.93 -8.61
CA ASN A 34 -5.93 15.94 -9.74
C ASN A 34 -4.71 16.86 -9.56
N LEU A 35 -4.77 17.83 -8.65
CA LEU A 35 -3.65 18.72 -8.31
C LEU A 35 -2.80 18.15 -7.18
N HIS A 36 -3.43 17.37 -6.30
CA HIS A 36 -2.82 16.72 -5.13
C HIS A 36 -3.08 15.21 -5.18
N PRO A 37 -2.57 14.49 -6.21
CA PRO A 37 -2.92 13.09 -6.42
C PRO A 37 -2.31 12.17 -5.37
N ILE A 38 -2.84 10.95 -5.31
CA ILE A 38 -2.16 9.81 -4.71
C ILE A 38 -1.33 9.15 -5.81
N ILE A 39 -0.05 8.90 -5.53
CA ILE A 39 0.81 8.13 -6.43
C ILE A 39 0.96 6.71 -5.89
N LEU A 40 0.55 5.75 -6.68
CA LEU A 40 0.62 4.33 -6.39
C LEU A 40 1.71 3.69 -7.24
N MET A 41 2.61 2.91 -6.63
CA MET A 41 3.73 2.29 -7.31
C MET A 41 3.79 0.79 -7.00
N ASP A 42 3.85 -0.03 -8.05
CA ASP A 42 4.06 -1.47 -7.92
C ASP A 42 5.56 -1.77 -7.97
N LEU A 43 6.11 -2.13 -6.81
CA LEU A 43 7.51 -2.56 -6.64
C LEU A 43 7.66 -4.08 -6.66
N ASP A 44 6.57 -4.83 -6.76
CA ASP A 44 6.60 -6.30 -6.91
C ASP A 44 6.85 -6.67 -8.37
N LEU A 45 8.11 -6.57 -8.77
CA LEU A 45 8.54 -6.78 -10.16
C LEU A 45 8.41 -8.25 -10.61
N ASP A 46 8.27 -9.18 -9.68
CA ASP A 46 8.18 -10.62 -9.97
C ASP A 46 6.74 -11.05 -10.22
N SER A 47 5.81 -10.67 -9.36
CA SER A 47 4.40 -11.03 -9.50
C SER A 47 3.56 -9.96 -10.20
N ALA A 48 3.93 -8.69 -10.07
CA ALA A 48 3.26 -7.55 -10.69
C ALA A 48 1.73 -7.57 -10.54
N GLY A 49 1.24 -8.05 -9.37
CA GLY A 49 -0.19 -8.32 -9.17
C GLY A 49 -1.05 -7.07 -9.32
N LEU A 50 -0.59 -5.96 -8.76
CA LEU A 50 -1.28 -4.67 -8.85
C LEU A 50 -1.24 -4.12 -10.28
N THR A 51 -0.14 -4.34 -11.01
CA THR A 51 -0.01 -3.96 -12.41
C THR A 51 -1.00 -4.72 -13.31
N TYR A 52 -1.16 -6.02 -13.12
CA TYR A 52 -2.15 -6.80 -13.86
C TYR A 52 -3.59 -6.34 -13.56
N LEU A 53 -3.85 -5.92 -12.32
CA LEU A 53 -5.16 -5.44 -11.90
C LEU A 53 -5.50 -4.07 -12.52
N LEU A 54 -4.54 -3.13 -12.50
CA LEU A 54 -4.80 -1.72 -12.79
C LEU A 54 -4.35 -1.26 -14.18
N ALA A 55 -3.37 -1.91 -14.77
CA ALA A 55 -2.70 -1.44 -15.99
C ALA A 55 -2.33 -2.60 -16.93
N ASN A 56 -3.16 -3.62 -17.03
CA ASN A 56 -2.92 -4.78 -17.89
C ASN A 56 -2.58 -4.40 -19.36
N GLU A 57 -3.14 -3.30 -19.85
CA GLU A 57 -2.84 -2.80 -21.20
C GLU A 57 -1.40 -2.31 -21.34
N VAL A 58 -0.81 -1.74 -20.29
CA VAL A 58 0.59 -1.30 -20.26
C VAL A 58 1.53 -2.51 -20.32
N VAL A 59 1.15 -3.59 -19.63
CA VAL A 59 1.90 -4.87 -19.67
C VAL A 59 1.91 -5.45 -21.07
N LYS A 60 0.78 -5.37 -21.79
CA LYS A 60 0.63 -5.90 -23.15
C LYS A 60 1.33 -5.05 -24.21
N ASN A 61 1.62 -3.80 -23.91
CA ASN A 61 2.24 -2.87 -24.85
C ASN A 61 3.40 -2.09 -24.20
N PRO A 62 4.57 -2.74 -24.02
CA PRO A 62 5.72 -2.17 -23.31
C PRO A 62 6.34 -0.93 -24.00
N ASN A 63 5.98 -0.64 -25.25
CA ASN A 63 6.44 0.54 -25.99
C ASN A 63 5.65 1.82 -25.69
N THR A 64 4.85 1.84 -24.64
CA THR A 64 4.17 3.06 -24.20
C THR A 64 5.18 4.06 -23.62
N SER A 65 4.97 5.36 -23.85
CA SER A 65 5.74 6.43 -23.22
C SER A 65 5.47 6.59 -21.72
N LYS A 66 4.78 5.63 -21.11
CA LYS A 66 4.41 5.64 -19.69
C LYS A 66 5.58 5.22 -18.82
N LEU A 67 5.69 5.88 -17.67
CA LEU A 67 6.69 5.59 -16.65
C LEU A 67 6.44 4.22 -16.03
N SER A 68 7.48 3.40 -15.93
CA SER A 68 7.45 2.13 -15.21
C SER A 68 8.32 2.18 -13.95
N THR A 69 8.08 1.27 -13.02
CA THR A 69 8.89 1.15 -11.80
C THR A 69 10.36 0.85 -12.12
N ASN A 70 10.65 0.02 -13.12
CA ASN A 70 12.04 -0.29 -13.50
C ASN A 70 12.78 0.97 -14.02
N GLU A 71 12.09 1.82 -14.77
CA GLU A 71 12.66 3.10 -15.21
C GLU A 71 12.88 4.04 -14.02
N LEU A 72 11.90 4.12 -13.11
CA LEU A 72 11.96 5.00 -11.94
C LEU A 72 13.12 4.65 -11.00
N ILE A 73 13.38 3.36 -10.76
CA ILE A 73 14.49 2.93 -9.90
C ILE A 73 15.85 2.96 -10.62
N SER A 74 15.92 3.42 -11.86
CA SER A 74 17.15 3.54 -12.62
C SER A 74 17.89 4.85 -12.30
N LYS A 75 19.23 4.84 -12.46
CA LYS A 75 20.06 6.05 -12.31
C LYS A 75 19.66 7.16 -13.29
N LYS A 76 19.13 6.81 -14.46
CA LYS A 76 18.64 7.77 -15.44
C LYS A 76 17.51 8.63 -14.88
N PHE A 77 16.58 8.04 -14.15
CA PHE A 77 15.46 8.76 -13.56
C PHE A 77 15.91 9.76 -12.48
N SER A 78 16.84 9.38 -11.61
CA SER A 78 17.43 10.32 -10.63
C SER A 78 18.04 11.54 -11.32
N SER A 79 18.72 11.36 -12.47
CA SER A 79 19.26 12.47 -13.26
C SER A 79 18.15 13.36 -13.82
N GLU A 80 17.05 12.79 -14.28
CA GLU A 80 15.87 13.54 -14.77
C GLU A 80 15.24 14.39 -13.67
N ILE A 81 15.00 13.82 -12.49
CA ILE A 81 14.48 14.55 -11.33
C ILE A 81 15.39 15.71 -10.94
N ASN A 82 16.69 15.49 -10.90
CA ASN A 82 17.66 16.54 -10.60
C ASN A 82 17.63 17.67 -11.63
N SER A 83 17.48 17.34 -12.91
CA SER A 83 17.32 18.35 -13.98
C SER A 83 16.04 19.18 -13.78
N LEU A 84 14.91 18.56 -13.44
CA LEU A 84 13.66 19.28 -13.16
C LEU A 84 13.81 20.22 -11.95
N LYS A 85 14.46 19.77 -10.87
CA LYS A 85 14.74 20.61 -9.68
C LYS A 85 15.63 21.82 -10.03
N GLN A 86 16.65 21.63 -10.87
CA GLN A 86 17.53 22.72 -11.32
C GLN A 86 16.77 23.73 -12.18
N LYS A 87 15.92 23.29 -13.10
CA LYS A 87 15.07 24.18 -13.92
C LYS A 87 14.13 25.01 -13.05
N ALA A 88 13.46 24.41 -12.05
CA ALA A 88 12.60 25.13 -11.13
C ALA A 88 13.39 26.20 -10.36
N LYS A 89 14.55 25.84 -9.81
CA LYS A 89 15.43 26.77 -9.10
C LYS A 89 15.90 27.93 -9.98
N ALA A 90 16.27 27.65 -11.22
CA ALA A 90 16.69 28.66 -12.19
C ALA A 90 15.54 29.63 -12.57
N ALA A 91 14.30 29.16 -12.54
CA ALA A 91 13.09 29.96 -12.72
C ALA A 91 12.65 30.73 -11.45
N GLY A 92 13.41 30.65 -10.35
CA GLY A 92 13.05 31.28 -9.07
C GLY A 92 11.83 30.62 -8.38
N SER A 93 11.45 29.43 -8.80
CA SER A 93 10.32 28.71 -8.24
C SER A 93 10.76 27.77 -7.11
N THR A 94 9.99 27.72 -6.04
CA THR A 94 10.13 26.71 -4.97
C THR A 94 9.37 25.42 -5.27
N THR A 95 8.47 25.46 -6.28
CA THR A 95 7.70 24.30 -6.73
C THR A 95 8.21 23.81 -8.07
N VAL A 96 8.33 22.49 -8.20
CA VAL A 96 8.66 21.85 -9.48
C VAL A 96 7.37 21.70 -10.26
N ASP A 97 7.38 22.06 -11.54
CA ASP A 97 6.27 21.70 -12.43
C ASP A 97 6.29 20.18 -12.66
N ALA A 98 5.40 19.53 -11.94
CA ALA A 98 5.27 18.07 -11.97
C ALA A 98 4.43 17.55 -13.13
N TRP A 99 3.77 18.45 -13.85
CA TRP A 99 2.77 18.07 -14.84
C TRP A 99 3.33 17.15 -15.93
N ASP A 100 4.54 17.42 -16.38
CA ASP A 100 5.17 16.59 -17.42
C ASP A 100 5.49 15.17 -16.92
N LEU A 101 5.86 15.01 -15.65
CA LEU A 101 6.06 13.69 -15.07
C LEU A 101 4.74 12.98 -14.80
N TYR A 102 3.74 13.69 -14.29
CA TYR A 102 2.41 13.13 -14.04
C TYR A 102 1.74 12.59 -15.31
N LYS A 103 1.93 13.26 -16.45
CA LYS A 103 1.46 12.76 -17.76
C LYS A 103 2.05 11.43 -18.17
N ARG A 104 3.24 11.09 -17.67
CA ARG A 104 3.90 9.80 -17.92
C ARG A 104 3.39 8.69 -17.04
N MET A 105 2.73 9.00 -15.91
CA MET A 105 2.08 8.02 -15.05
C MET A 105 0.74 7.57 -15.67
N THR A 106 0.25 6.40 -15.24
CA THR A 106 -1.02 5.88 -15.73
C THR A 106 -2.15 6.33 -14.81
N PRO A 107 -3.11 7.15 -15.28
CA PRO A 107 -4.25 7.53 -14.46
C PRO A 107 -5.17 6.34 -14.27
N VAL A 108 -5.55 6.06 -13.02
CA VAL A 108 -6.35 4.88 -12.64
C VAL A 108 -7.51 5.21 -11.68
N GLY A 109 -7.83 6.48 -11.47
CA GLY A 109 -8.88 6.89 -10.54
C GLY A 109 -10.23 6.23 -10.82
N PHE A 110 -10.61 6.06 -12.10
CA PHE A 110 -11.86 5.41 -12.46
C PHE A 110 -11.94 3.94 -12.06
N GLN A 111 -10.82 3.25 -11.98
CA GLN A 111 -10.78 1.85 -11.55
C GLN A 111 -11.10 1.71 -10.06
N PHE A 112 -10.94 2.80 -9.29
CA PHE A 112 -11.33 2.89 -7.89
C PHE A 112 -12.76 3.43 -7.71
N GLY A 113 -13.53 3.55 -8.80
CA GLY A 113 -14.91 4.06 -8.77
C GLY A 113 -14.99 5.56 -8.46
N LEU A 114 -13.90 6.28 -8.62
CA LEU A 114 -13.88 7.73 -8.47
C LEU A 114 -14.58 8.32 -9.71
N THR A 115 -15.88 8.54 -9.57
CA THR A 115 -16.67 9.19 -10.62
C THR A 115 -16.61 10.69 -10.42
N ALA A 116 -16.12 11.39 -11.41
CA ALA A 116 -16.14 12.84 -11.37
C ALA A 116 -17.44 13.41 -11.93
N LYS A 117 -17.88 14.44 -11.26
CA LYS A 117 -18.53 15.55 -11.95
C LYS A 117 -17.53 16.32 -12.84
N ASP A 118 -16.21 16.06 -12.67
CA ASP A 118 -15.13 16.72 -13.39
C ASP A 118 -14.25 15.71 -14.16
N TYR A 119 -13.84 16.08 -15.38
CA TYR A 119 -13.00 15.30 -16.30
C TYR A 119 -11.66 14.80 -15.72
N ASN A 120 -11.25 15.29 -14.55
CA ASN A 120 -9.95 15.07 -13.95
C ASN A 120 -9.90 14.00 -12.85
N ALA A 121 -11.04 13.37 -12.49
CA ALA A 121 -11.07 12.38 -11.40
C ALA A 121 -10.18 11.16 -11.66
N ASN A 122 -9.96 10.82 -12.93
CA ASN A 122 -9.03 9.73 -13.24
C ASN A 122 -7.60 10.03 -12.81
N ASN A 123 -7.20 11.29 -12.80
CA ASN A 123 -5.87 11.75 -12.39
C ASN A 123 -5.71 11.89 -10.87
N THR A 124 -6.76 11.65 -10.08
CA THR A 124 -6.68 11.66 -8.61
C THR A 124 -5.80 10.52 -8.07
N VAL A 125 -5.73 9.41 -8.82
CA VAL A 125 -4.79 8.32 -8.53
C VAL A 125 -3.95 8.06 -9.77
N LEU A 126 -2.65 8.25 -9.62
CA LEU A 126 -1.64 8.04 -10.65
C LEU A 126 -0.86 6.77 -10.33
N PHE A 127 -0.73 5.88 -11.29
CA PHE A 127 -0.12 4.58 -11.12
C PHE A 127 1.18 4.44 -11.90
N ILE A 128 2.20 3.89 -11.26
CA ILE A 128 3.47 3.50 -11.87
C ILE A 128 3.54 1.98 -11.85
N PRO A 129 3.28 1.32 -12.98
CA PRO A 129 3.24 -0.12 -13.08
C PRO A 129 4.63 -0.75 -12.97
N ALA A 130 4.73 -1.96 -12.46
CA ALA A 130 5.88 -2.81 -12.66
C ALA A 130 6.04 -3.11 -14.17
N SER A 131 7.27 -3.03 -14.67
CA SER A 131 7.55 -3.55 -16.01
C SER A 131 7.82 -5.04 -15.88
N PRO A 132 7.05 -5.91 -16.53
CA PRO A 132 7.37 -7.33 -16.52
C PRO A 132 8.79 -7.51 -17.08
N LYS A 133 9.56 -8.40 -16.45
CA LYS A 133 10.89 -8.77 -16.94
C LYS A 133 10.74 -9.27 -18.40
N THR A 134 11.03 -8.41 -19.37
CA THR A 134 11.29 -8.92 -20.71
C THR A 134 12.56 -9.72 -20.61
N SER A 135 12.57 -10.94 -21.14
CA SER A 135 13.67 -11.90 -21.14
C SER A 135 14.96 -11.38 -21.79
N GLU A 136 14.91 -10.21 -22.38
CA GLU A 136 16.05 -9.50 -22.95
C GLU A 136 16.44 -8.38 -21.99
N GLY A 137 17.50 -8.63 -21.24
CA GLY A 137 18.07 -7.74 -20.26
C GLY A 137 18.39 -6.35 -20.82
N ALA A 138 17.42 -5.46 -20.76
CA ALA A 138 17.75 -4.06 -20.68
C ALA A 138 18.45 -3.88 -19.33
N GLY A 139 19.77 -3.82 -19.34
CA GLY A 139 20.59 -3.60 -18.15
C GLY A 139 20.30 -2.21 -17.61
N TYR A 140 19.22 -2.10 -16.83
CA TYR A 140 19.01 -0.89 -16.03
C TYR A 140 20.05 -0.92 -14.91
N ASP A 141 20.90 0.09 -14.90
CA ASP A 141 21.78 0.35 -13.76
C ASP A 141 20.88 0.80 -12.59
N ILE A 142 20.43 -0.17 -11.79
CA ILE A 142 19.42 -0.01 -10.76
C ILE A 142 20.07 0.60 -9.51
N ASP A 143 19.58 1.77 -9.09
CA ASP A 143 19.88 2.37 -7.79
C ASP A 143 18.56 2.74 -7.08
N PRO A 144 17.89 1.77 -6.45
CA PRO A 144 16.61 2.03 -5.81
C PRO A 144 16.71 3.00 -4.63
N THR A 145 17.85 3.06 -3.96
CA THR A 145 18.02 3.92 -2.77
C THR A 145 17.91 5.39 -3.10
N SER A 146 18.73 5.85 -4.03
CA SER A 146 18.72 7.25 -4.47
C SER A 146 17.43 7.59 -5.17
N SER A 147 16.95 6.71 -6.03
CA SER A 147 15.75 6.96 -6.85
C SER A 147 14.48 7.10 -6.01
N ILE A 148 14.24 6.23 -5.02
CA ILE A 148 13.07 6.32 -4.15
C ILE A 148 13.14 7.58 -3.27
N LYS A 149 14.32 7.92 -2.75
CA LYS A 149 14.53 9.17 -1.99
C LYS A 149 14.23 10.40 -2.84
N ASP A 150 14.80 10.47 -4.03
CA ASP A 150 14.62 11.59 -4.95
C ASP A 150 13.17 11.72 -5.38
N PHE A 151 12.51 10.59 -5.64
CA PHE A 151 11.10 10.56 -5.97
C PHE A 151 10.21 11.05 -4.81
N LYS A 152 10.47 10.62 -3.57
CA LYS A 152 9.76 11.12 -2.40
C LYS A 152 9.90 12.64 -2.25
N GLN A 153 11.10 13.17 -2.41
CA GLN A 153 11.35 14.61 -2.36
C GLN A 153 10.62 15.37 -3.49
N PHE A 154 10.63 14.80 -4.69
CA PHE A 154 9.92 15.35 -5.84
C PHE A 154 8.41 15.40 -5.55
N ALA A 155 7.79 14.28 -5.17
CA ALA A 155 6.37 14.19 -4.88
C ALA A 155 5.96 15.15 -3.74
N TYR A 156 6.81 15.33 -2.73
CA TYR A 156 6.61 16.32 -1.68
C TYR A 156 6.57 17.75 -2.23
N SER A 157 7.52 18.12 -3.10
CA SER A 157 7.61 19.46 -3.69
C SER A 157 6.47 19.78 -4.68
N THR A 158 5.75 18.77 -5.14
CA THR A 158 4.63 18.91 -6.09
C THR A 158 3.26 18.93 -5.41
N GLY A 159 3.21 18.81 -4.08
CA GLY A 159 1.96 18.82 -3.32
C GLY A 159 1.16 17.51 -3.40
N CYS A 160 1.78 16.40 -3.81
CA CYS A 160 1.16 15.08 -3.79
C CYS A 160 0.57 14.74 -2.41
N SER A 161 -0.62 14.15 -2.35
CA SER A 161 -1.30 13.82 -1.10
C SER A 161 -0.67 12.60 -0.41
N ALA A 162 -0.34 11.57 -1.19
CA ALA A 162 0.30 10.36 -0.70
C ALA A 162 1.15 9.66 -1.76
N ILE A 163 2.16 8.92 -1.30
CA ILE A 163 2.85 7.89 -2.09
C ILE A 163 2.56 6.54 -1.46
N ILE A 164 2.19 5.56 -2.26
CA ILE A 164 1.89 4.20 -1.82
C ILE A 164 2.78 3.24 -2.60
N PHE A 165 3.55 2.42 -1.87
CA PHE A 165 4.36 1.35 -2.43
C PHE A 165 3.72 -0.01 -2.18
N ASP A 166 3.46 -0.77 -3.25
CA ASP A 166 3.20 -2.21 -3.17
C ASP A 166 4.53 -2.96 -3.22
N LEU A 167 4.95 -3.53 -2.10
CA LEU A 167 6.26 -4.16 -1.97
C LEU A 167 6.22 -5.63 -2.37
N PRO A 168 7.34 -6.19 -2.87
CA PRO A 168 7.46 -7.64 -3.02
C PRO A 168 7.34 -8.35 -1.67
N ALA A 169 6.93 -9.61 -1.70
CA ALA A 169 6.94 -10.45 -0.50
C ALA A 169 8.38 -10.78 -0.09
N GLY A 170 8.63 -10.84 1.22
CA GLY A 170 9.93 -11.22 1.76
C GLY A 170 10.99 -10.11 1.73
N HIS A 171 12.27 -10.50 1.71
CA HIS A 171 13.41 -9.61 1.93
C HIS A 171 14.09 -9.14 0.63
N GLN A 172 13.36 -8.50 -0.27
CA GLN A 172 13.99 -7.94 -1.48
C GLN A 172 14.61 -6.56 -1.21
N VAL A 173 15.75 -6.27 -1.84
CA VAL A 173 16.50 -5.01 -1.67
C VAL A 173 15.63 -3.79 -1.98
N THR A 174 14.89 -3.81 -3.07
CA THR A 174 13.99 -2.72 -3.47
C THR A 174 12.90 -2.47 -2.42
N GLY A 175 12.33 -3.56 -1.86
CA GLY A 175 11.36 -3.48 -0.77
C GLY A 175 11.96 -2.83 0.47
N LYS A 176 13.17 -3.23 0.89
CA LYS A 176 13.87 -2.66 2.05
C LYS A 176 14.06 -1.15 1.92
N GLN A 177 14.45 -0.67 0.75
CA GLN A 177 14.65 0.76 0.50
C GLN A 177 13.35 1.57 0.58
N ALA A 178 12.24 1.04 0.04
CA ALA A 178 10.94 1.68 0.15
C ALA A 178 10.44 1.70 1.59
N LEU A 179 10.63 0.60 2.34
CA LEU A 179 10.31 0.53 3.77
C LEU A 179 10.99 1.66 4.54
N GLN A 180 12.31 1.84 4.38
CA GLN A 180 13.09 2.87 5.05
C GLN A 180 12.69 4.30 4.74
N LYS A 181 12.00 4.53 3.62
CA LYS A 181 11.54 5.87 3.20
C LYS A 181 10.06 6.10 3.47
N SER A 182 9.36 5.14 4.04
CA SER A 182 7.94 5.26 4.38
C SER A 182 7.74 5.91 5.75
N ASP A 183 6.66 6.65 5.89
CA ASP A 183 6.24 7.22 7.17
C ASP A 183 5.49 6.15 7.99
N ALA A 184 4.78 5.24 7.29
CA ALA A 184 4.17 4.07 7.90
C ALA A 184 4.26 2.85 6.99
N VAL A 185 4.39 1.68 7.61
CA VAL A 185 4.43 0.36 6.96
C VAL A 185 3.21 -0.43 7.39
N LEU A 186 2.37 -0.79 6.43
CA LEU A 186 1.24 -1.69 6.66
C LEU A 186 1.73 -3.13 6.48
N VAL A 187 1.78 -3.87 7.57
CA VAL A 187 2.24 -5.25 7.59
C VAL A 187 1.04 -6.17 7.44
N CYS A 188 0.78 -6.60 6.20
CA CYS A 188 -0.35 -7.45 5.85
C CYS A 188 -0.02 -8.92 6.11
N LEU A 189 -0.83 -9.60 6.90
CA LEU A 189 -0.66 -11.02 7.20
C LEU A 189 -1.98 -11.76 7.31
N ARG A 190 -1.97 -13.06 7.01
CA ARG A 190 -3.03 -13.98 7.43
C ARG A 190 -2.75 -14.45 8.86
N ILE A 191 -3.80 -14.81 9.61
CA ILE A 191 -3.67 -15.28 10.99
C ILE A 191 -3.07 -16.70 11.11
N THR A 192 -2.75 -17.37 10.01
CA THR A 192 -2.15 -18.70 10.02
C THR A 192 -0.74 -18.68 10.62
N LYS A 193 -0.34 -19.78 11.28
CA LYS A 193 0.96 -19.90 11.96
C LYS A 193 2.13 -19.44 11.07
N GLN A 194 2.19 -19.92 9.83
CA GLN A 194 3.27 -19.59 8.90
C GLN A 194 3.42 -18.08 8.62
N HIS A 195 2.30 -17.37 8.49
CA HIS A 195 2.32 -15.92 8.26
C HIS A 195 2.72 -15.16 9.52
N ARG A 196 2.21 -15.58 10.69
CA ARG A 196 2.51 -14.94 11.98
C ARG A 196 4.00 -15.09 12.33
N ASP A 197 4.51 -16.34 12.33
CA ASP A 197 5.89 -16.62 12.71
C ASP A 197 6.87 -15.90 11.77
N GLY A 198 6.66 -15.95 10.45
CA GLY A 198 7.48 -15.23 9.50
C GLY A 198 7.40 -13.70 9.62
N THR A 199 6.24 -13.15 9.99
CA THR A 199 6.11 -11.73 10.27
C THR A 199 6.85 -11.34 11.55
N ILE A 200 6.81 -12.17 12.58
CA ILE A 200 7.58 -11.99 13.81
C ILE A 200 9.08 -11.98 13.50
N ASP A 201 9.57 -12.96 12.75
CA ASP A 201 10.99 -13.05 12.37
C ASP A 201 11.44 -11.84 11.55
N PHE A 202 10.61 -11.38 10.61
CA PHE A 202 10.88 -10.17 9.84
C PHE A 202 10.99 -8.94 10.75
N LEU A 203 10.01 -8.71 11.61
CA LEU A 203 9.98 -7.55 12.49
C LEU A 203 11.12 -7.60 13.53
N ALA A 204 11.46 -8.79 14.03
CA ALA A 204 12.61 -8.97 14.92
C ALA A 204 13.94 -8.66 14.22
N GLY A 205 14.09 -9.08 12.96
CA GLY A 205 15.25 -8.74 12.14
C GLY A 205 15.33 -7.24 11.90
N ALA A 206 14.23 -6.66 11.47
CA ALA A 206 14.12 -5.25 11.25
C ALA A 206 14.42 -4.44 12.53
N ALA A 207 13.89 -4.81 13.69
CA ALA A 207 14.16 -4.18 14.99
C ALA A 207 15.65 -4.21 15.38
N ARG A 208 16.37 -5.30 15.11
CA ARG A 208 17.80 -5.40 15.39
C ARG A 208 18.68 -4.49 14.53
N ASP A 209 18.28 -4.29 13.28
CA ASP A 209 19.04 -3.48 12.32
C ASP A 209 18.92 -1.97 12.57
N CYS A 210 18.24 -1.54 13.64
CA CYS A 210 18.08 -0.14 14.10
C CYS A 210 17.63 0.85 12.99
N GLU A 211 16.85 0.39 12.02
CA GLU A 211 16.47 1.18 10.85
C GLU A 211 15.05 1.79 10.98
N PHE A 212 14.58 2.04 12.21
CA PHE A 212 13.18 2.37 12.47
C PHE A 212 12.93 3.78 12.98
N ASP A 213 12.63 4.68 12.03
CA ASP A 213 11.83 5.88 12.32
C ASP A 213 10.35 5.70 11.90
N GLN A 214 10.00 4.51 11.36
CA GLN A 214 8.68 4.26 10.79
C GLN A 214 7.69 3.72 11.82
N LYS A 215 6.41 3.94 11.55
CA LYS A 215 5.32 3.28 12.26
C LYS A 215 4.94 1.99 11.54
N TYR A 216 4.77 0.91 12.31
CA TYR A 216 4.36 -0.40 11.81
C TYR A 216 2.92 -0.67 12.18
N ILE A 217 2.03 -0.67 11.19
CA ILE A 217 0.60 -0.97 11.37
C ILE A 217 0.42 -2.45 11.03
N ILE A 218 0.08 -3.25 12.03
CA ILE A 218 -0.18 -4.68 11.84
C ILE A 218 -1.60 -4.88 11.34
N VAL A 219 -1.74 -5.47 10.15
CA VAL A 219 -3.04 -5.64 9.49
C VAL A 219 -3.32 -7.12 9.24
N PRO A 220 -4.02 -7.80 10.16
CA PRO A 220 -4.59 -9.11 9.88
C PRO A 220 -5.58 -8.97 8.71
N ASN A 221 -5.43 -9.83 7.71
CA ASN A 221 -6.23 -9.75 6.48
C ASN A 221 -6.87 -11.10 6.14
N ALA A 222 -8.03 -11.04 5.49
CA ALA A 222 -8.87 -12.20 5.23
C ALA A 222 -9.15 -13.00 6.52
N VAL A 223 -9.52 -12.29 7.56
CA VAL A 223 -9.87 -12.89 8.86
C VAL A 223 -11.26 -13.50 8.75
N PRO A 224 -11.44 -14.77 9.13
CA PRO A 224 -12.77 -15.36 9.23
C PRO A 224 -13.66 -14.60 10.21
N ASP A 225 -14.96 -14.71 10.07
CA ASP A 225 -15.91 -14.07 10.98
C ASP A 225 -15.75 -14.60 12.41
N CYS A 226 -15.07 -13.85 13.25
CA CYS A 226 -14.75 -14.22 14.63
C CYS A 226 -15.98 -14.27 15.56
N ARG A 227 -17.14 -13.78 15.11
CA ARG A 227 -18.41 -13.88 15.85
C ARG A 227 -19.04 -15.26 15.71
N LYS A 228 -18.62 -16.03 14.72
CA LYS A 228 -19.04 -17.42 14.53
C LYS A 228 -18.06 -18.34 15.21
N GLU A 229 -18.61 -19.33 15.91
CA GLU A 229 -17.78 -20.37 16.47
C GLU A 229 -17.08 -21.15 15.35
N ILE A 230 -15.75 -21.14 15.38
CA ILE A 230 -14.92 -21.90 14.45
C ILE A 230 -14.34 -23.05 15.24
N LEU A 231 -14.65 -24.27 14.82
CA LEU A 231 -14.10 -25.48 15.43
C LEU A 231 -12.85 -25.92 14.66
N ILE A 232 -11.78 -26.18 15.41
CA ILE A 232 -10.55 -26.82 14.88
C ILE A 232 -10.34 -28.10 15.69
N ASP A 233 -10.36 -29.25 15.00
CA ASP A 233 -10.28 -30.56 15.63
C ASP A 233 -11.37 -30.82 16.72
N GLY A 234 -12.55 -30.19 16.53
CA GLY A 234 -13.67 -30.29 17.46
C GLY A 234 -13.65 -29.30 18.65
N GLU A 235 -12.59 -28.52 18.78
CA GLU A 235 -12.44 -27.51 19.82
C GLU A 235 -12.68 -26.09 19.27
N PRO A 236 -13.32 -25.17 20.04
CA PRO A 236 -13.50 -23.79 19.64
C PRO A 236 -12.16 -23.08 19.41
N PHE A 237 -12.01 -22.45 18.26
CA PHE A 237 -10.81 -21.66 17.96
C PHE A 237 -10.80 -20.37 18.79
N ASN A 238 -9.78 -20.19 19.60
CA ASN A 238 -9.64 -19.05 20.48
C ASN A 238 -8.82 -17.93 19.80
N TYR A 239 -9.51 -17.00 19.13
CA TYR A 239 -8.88 -15.84 18.52
C TYR A 239 -8.14 -14.96 19.50
N GLU A 240 -8.71 -14.75 20.70
CA GLU A 240 -8.12 -13.89 21.72
C GLU A 240 -6.76 -14.43 22.19
N ALA A 241 -6.64 -15.75 22.37
CA ALA A 241 -5.37 -16.37 22.69
C ALA A 241 -4.32 -16.17 21.58
N VAL A 242 -4.71 -16.31 20.31
CA VAL A 242 -3.82 -16.10 19.17
C VAL A 242 -3.39 -14.63 19.07
N LYS A 243 -4.32 -13.69 19.25
CA LYS A 243 -4.04 -12.24 19.28
C LYS A 243 -3.02 -11.94 20.40
N ASN A 244 -3.34 -12.35 21.63
CA ASN A 244 -2.52 -12.01 22.79
C ASN A 244 -1.10 -12.57 22.67
N MET A 245 -0.95 -13.82 22.21
CA MET A 245 0.35 -14.39 21.94
C MET A 245 1.12 -13.59 20.87
N PHE A 246 0.48 -13.27 19.74
CA PHE A 246 1.13 -12.59 18.63
C PHE A 246 1.52 -11.14 19.00
N VAL A 247 0.57 -10.37 19.54
CA VAL A 247 0.80 -8.98 19.95
C VAL A 247 1.79 -8.92 21.11
N GLY A 248 1.67 -9.80 22.10
CA GLY A 248 2.63 -9.87 23.21
C GLY A 248 4.05 -10.17 22.75
N THR A 249 4.21 -11.08 21.77
CA THR A 249 5.54 -11.37 21.18
C THR A 249 6.09 -10.15 20.46
N LEU A 250 5.29 -9.44 19.67
CA LEU A 250 5.72 -8.24 18.96
C LEU A 250 6.11 -7.12 19.93
N ASN A 251 5.31 -6.86 20.96
CA ASN A 251 5.61 -5.85 21.97
C ASN A 251 6.95 -6.15 22.65
N ASN A 252 7.18 -7.40 23.08
CA ASN A 252 8.45 -7.80 23.69
C ASN A 252 9.66 -7.58 22.77
N ILE A 253 9.50 -7.82 21.45
CA ILE A 253 10.55 -7.58 20.47
C ILE A 253 10.84 -6.09 20.35
N PHE A 254 9.82 -5.26 20.28
CA PHE A 254 9.98 -3.81 20.15
C PHE A 254 10.60 -3.21 21.41
N GLU A 255 10.12 -3.56 22.59
CA GLU A 255 10.66 -3.12 23.88
C GLU A 255 12.13 -3.55 24.07
N SER A 256 12.46 -4.82 23.78
CA SER A 256 13.82 -5.33 23.95
C SER A 256 14.85 -4.70 23.00
N ASN A 257 14.42 -4.10 21.90
CA ASN A 257 15.28 -3.38 20.95
C ASN A 257 15.23 -1.86 21.15
N GLY A 258 14.61 -1.36 22.23
CA GLY A 258 14.59 0.06 22.58
C GLY A 258 13.77 0.92 21.61
N LEU A 259 12.79 0.33 20.93
CA LEU A 259 11.91 1.06 20.01
C LEU A 259 10.88 1.87 20.81
N VAL A 260 10.53 3.04 20.26
CA VAL A 260 9.70 4.02 20.96
C VAL A 260 8.23 3.56 20.97
N ASP A 261 7.54 3.84 22.07
CA ASP A 261 6.09 3.68 22.16
C ASP A 261 5.38 4.34 20.96
N GLY A 262 4.43 3.61 20.37
CA GLY A 262 3.65 4.07 19.22
C GLY A 262 4.30 3.80 17.85
N GLN A 263 5.45 3.15 17.78
CA GLN A 263 5.99 2.65 16.51
C GLN A 263 5.28 1.37 16.05
N LEU A 264 4.85 0.52 16.97
CA LEU A 264 4.03 -0.65 16.68
C LEU A 264 2.55 -0.31 16.92
N ILE A 265 1.72 -0.43 15.88
CA ILE A 265 0.30 -0.13 15.93
C ILE A 265 -0.48 -1.42 15.70
N THR A 266 -1.20 -1.85 16.72
CA THR A 266 -1.97 -3.09 16.72
C THR A 266 -3.49 -2.85 16.81
N ASP A 267 -3.93 -1.62 16.61
CA ASP A 267 -5.34 -1.19 16.71
C ASP A 267 -6.29 -2.01 15.82
N MET A 268 -5.76 -2.64 14.75
CA MET A 268 -6.56 -3.52 13.89
C MET A 268 -6.94 -4.86 14.55
N PHE A 269 -6.34 -5.18 15.70
CA PHE A 269 -6.77 -6.32 16.51
C PHE A 269 -7.86 -5.95 17.52
N ASP A 270 -8.21 -4.68 17.66
CA ASP A 270 -9.20 -4.22 18.64
C ASP A 270 -10.57 -4.03 17.97
N GLY A 271 -11.60 -4.56 18.60
CA GLY A 271 -12.99 -4.44 18.15
C GLY A 271 -13.69 -5.79 17.97
N GLU A 272 -14.83 -5.78 17.31
CA GLU A 272 -15.67 -6.95 17.09
C GLU A 272 -15.06 -7.99 16.13
N TRP A 273 -14.08 -7.57 15.32
CA TRP A 273 -13.31 -8.42 14.41
C TRP A 273 -11.85 -7.95 14.37
N TYR A 274 -10.96 -8.91 14.35
CA TYR A 274 -9.53 -8.70 14.49
C TYR A 274 -8.85 -8.50 13.13
N GLY A 275 -9.12 -7.39 12.45
CA GLY A 275 -8.50 -7.05 11.17
C GLY A 275 -9.50 -6.84 10.04
N VAL A 276 -9.07 -7.06 8.81
CA VAL A 276 -9.92 -7.00 7.62
C VAL A 276 -10.59 -8.37 7.41
N PRO A 277 -11.93 -8.45 7.48
CA PRO A 277 -12.63 -9.72 7.33
C PRO A 277 -12.50 -10.29 5.92
N GLU A 278 -12.65 -11.60 5.82
CA GLU A 278 -12.75 -12.28 4.54
C GLU A 278 -14.11 -11.97 3.91
N VAL A 279 -14.10 -11.44 2.68
CA VAL A 279 -15.31 -11.19 1.89
C VAL A 279 -15.48 -12.33 0.90
N ALA A 280 -16.57 -13.08 1.03
CA ALA A 280 -16.80 -14.28 0.22
C ALA A 280 -16.79 -14.01 -1.29
N ARG A 281 -17.39 -12.91 -1.73
CA ARG A 281 -17.40 -12.50 -3.13
C ARG A 281 -15.99 -12.27 -3.70
N PHE A 282 -15.05 -11.78 -2.91
CA PHE A 282 -13.69 -11.47 -3.38
C PHE A 282 -12.84 -12.71 -3.68
N LYS A 283 -13.30 -13.90 -3.29
CA LYS A 283 -12.68 -15.16 -3.70
C LYS A 283 -12.88 -15.47 -5.20
N ILE A 284 -13.92 -14.89 -5.79
CA ILE A 284 -14.34 -15.18 -7.17
C ILE A 284 -14.13 -13.96 -8.07
N GLN A 285 -14.42 -12.78 -7.55
CA GLN A 285 -14.36 -11.52 -8.28
C GLN A 285 -13.76 -10.43 -7.40
N GLU A 286 -12.73 -9.79 -7.91
CA GLU A 286 -12.18 -8.59 -7.25
C GLU A 286 -13.24 -7.50 -7.15
N GLY A 287 -13.29 -6.84 -5.99
CA GLY A 287 -14.27 -5.81 -5.71
C GLY A 287 -13.72 -4.74 -4.77
N ILE A 288 -14.42 -3.61 -4.74
CA ILE A 288 -14.12 -2.48 -3.86
C ILE A 288 -15.33 -2.24 -2.96
N VAL A 289 -15.18 -2.54 -1.67
CA VAL A 289 -16.28 -2.39 -0.69
C VAL A 289 -16.77 -0.95 -0.58
N TYR A 290 -15.89 0.04 -0.79
CA TYR A 290 -16.28 1.44 -0.84
C TYR A 290 -17.31 1.71 -1.93
N ASN A 291 -17.08 1.19 -3.14
CA ASN A 291 -17.99 1.38 -4.28
C ASN A 291 -19.32 0.64 -4.06
N MET A 292 -19.28 -0.56 -3.49
CA MET A 292 -20.48 -1.31 -3.12
C MET A 292 -21.33 -0.52 -2.13
N LYS A 293 -20.72 0.13 -1.14
CA LYS A 293 -21.43 1.00 -0.19
C LYS A 293 -22.02 2.23 -0.86
N GLN A 294 -21.34 2.84 -1.83
CA GLN A 294 -21.89 3.96 -2.59
C GLN A 294 -23.08 3.53 -3.45
N GLN A 295 -23.02 2.36 -4.08
CA GLN A 295 -24.14 1.78 -4.84
C GLN A 295 -25.34 1.48 -3.94
N GLN A 296 -25.10 0.94 -2.74
CA GLN A 296 -26.16 0.76 -1.75
C GLN A 296 -26.89 2.06 -1.44
N LEU A 297 -26.17 3.14 -1.21
CA LEU A 297 -26.74 4.45 -0.90
C LEU A 297 -27.50 5.05 -2.07
N GLN A 298 -27.11 4.76 -3.31
CA GLN A 298 -27.74 5.28 -4.52
C GLN A 298 -28.94 4.46 -4.99
N ASN A 299 -28.84 3.14 -4.96
CA ASN A 299 -29.78 2.22 -5.58
C ASN A 299 -30.63 1.43 -4.56
N GLY A 300 -30.36 1.56 -3.27
CA GLY A 300 -31.04 0.80 -2.22
C GLY A 300 -30.63 -0.68 -2.16
N GLU A 301 -29.57 -1.09 -2.86
CA GLU A 301 -29.03 -2.43 -2.78
C GLU A 301 -28.46 -2.68 -1.37
N GLN A 302 -28.72 -3.85 -0.80
CA GLN A 302 -28.22 -4.18 0.53
C GLN A 302 -26.84 -4.84 0.44
N LEU A 303 -25.85 -4.33 1.19
CA LEU A 303 -24.58 -5.02 1.36
C LEU A 303 -24.78 -6.34 2.11
N LEU A 304 -23.95 -7.32 1.77
CA LEU A 304 -23.81 -8.52 2.58
C LEU A 304 -23.14 -8.17 3.91
N GLU A 305 -23.35 -8.97 4.91
CA GLU A 305 -22.81 -8.73 6.26
C GLU A 305 -21.26 -8.62 6.27
N ASP A 306 -20.57 -9.51 5.55
CA ASP A 306 -19.12 -9.51 5.42
C ASP A 306 -18.60 -8.28 4.63
N GLU A 307 -19.37 -7.77 3.66
CA GLU A 307 -19.06 -6.55 2.93
C GLU A 307 -19.18 -5.30 3.82
N GLU A 308 -20.23 -5.22 4.65
CA GLU A 308 -20.40 -4.12 5.60
C GLU A 308 -19.29 -4.11 6.68
N LEU A 309 -18.91 -5.28 7.16
CA LEU A 309 -17.81 -5.43 8.10
C LEU A 309 -16.48 -5.02 7.48
N ALA A 310 -16.22 -5.43 6.24
CA ALA A 310 -15.03 -5.04 5.50
C ALA A 310 -14.99 -3.52 5.27
N TYR A 311 -16.12 -2.90 4.92
CA TYR A 311 -16.18 -1.43 4.77
C TYR A 311 -15.74 -0.73 6.06
N LYS A 312 -16.27 -1.14 7.22
CA LYS A 312 -15.91 -0.57 8.52
C LYS A 312 -14.43 -0.80 8.86
N ALA A 313 -13.90 -1.98 8.54
CA ALA A 313 -12.49 -2.31 8.78
C ALA A 313 -11.55 -1.44 7.94
N TYR A 314 -11.86 -1.21 6.66
CA TYR A 314 -11.06 -0.31 5.80
C TYR A 314 -11.17 1.16 6.21
N ASP A 315 -12.35 1.59 6.65
CA ASP A 315 -12.54 2.94 7.18
C ASP A 315 -11.68 3.16 8.46
N LYS A 316 -11.74 2.22 9.41
CA LYS A 316 -10.88 2.20 10.62
C LYS A 316 -9.40 2.19 10.26
N LEU A 317 -8.97 1.29 9.36
CA LEU A 317 -7.58 1.21 8.91
C LEU A 317 -7.10 2.55 8.36
N THR A 318 -7.94 3.20 7.57
CA THR A 318 -7.59 4.50 6.98
C THR A 318 -7.47 5.58 8.04
N ASP A 319 -8.29 5.58 9.09
CA ASP A 319 -8.13 6.50 10.24
C ASP A 319 -6.81 6.28 10.97
N ILE A 320 -6.40 5.03 11.14
CA ILE A 320 -5.09 4.68 11.72
C ILE A 320 -3.97 5.25 10.86
N ILE A 321 -4.04 5.06 9.54
CA ILE A 321 -3.06 5.58 8.58
C ILE A 321 -2.97 7.11 8.67
N ILE A 322 -4.10 7.81 8.69
CA ILE A 322 -4.11 9.29 8.75
C ILE A 322 -3.45 9.81 10.03
N ARG A 323 -3.66 9.14 11.17
CA ARG A 323 -2.97 9.48 12.44
C ARG A 323 -1.45 9.30 12.38
N CYS A 324 -0.94 8.53 11.43
CA CYS A 324 0.51 8.37 11.19
C CYS A 324 1.13 9.51 10.36
N LYS A 325 0.31 10.40 9.82
CA LYS A 325 0.79 11.57 9.07
C LYS A 325 1.43 12.56 10.05
N ASN A 326 2.74 12.70 9.95
CA ASN A 326 3.52 13.69 10.71
C ASN A 326 3.40 15.08 10.10
#